data_c6bdf8ce65f4332d535226e273d2832f
#
_entry.id   c6bdf8ce65f4332d535226e273d2832f
#
_cell.length_a   1.000
_cell.length_b   1.000
_cell.length_c   1.000
_cell.angle_alpha   90.00
_cell.angle_beta   90.00
_cell.angle_gamma   90.00
#
_symmetry.space_group_name_H-M   'P 1'
#
loop_
_entity.id
_entity.type
_entity.pdbx_description
1 polymer ?
#
loop_
_entity_poly.entity_id
_entity_poly.type
_entity_poly.pdbx_seq_one_letter_code
_entity_poly.pdbx_strand_id
1 'polypeptide(L)'
;NITDVIHLAAESHVDKSIESSFEFAKTNVLGTLSLLEASKSLWDLTSNENIFYHISTDEVYGSLGLDGSFNEFSKYDPNSPYSASKASSDHFVRAYHKTYGLPILISNCSNNYGPHQHVEKLIPNIINSLLKQTNIPIYGDGKNIRDWLYVDDHCDAIELIFNKGKNGETYNIGGNYEISNIDLANSIIKIFDEIKLNTSGTSNKLIEFVSDRPGHDFRYAIDFSKIKKELGWAPKTNFNKGIRETINWYISKK
;
A
#
# COMPACT_ATOMS: atom_id res chain seq x y z
N ASN A 1 -2.55 -12.89 -27.64
CA ASN A 1 -3.56 -11.91 -27.21
C ASN A 1 -3.50 -11.79 -25.69
N ILE A 2 -3.43 -10.53 -25.16
CA ILE A 2 -3.55 -10.24 -23.73
C ILE A 2 -5.05 -10.11 -23.45
N THR A 3 -5.55 -10.92 -22.54
CA THR A 3 -6.97 -10.93 -22.15
C THR A 3 -7.23 -10.04 -20.94
N ASP A 4 -6.26 -9.94 -20.01
CA ASP A 4 -6.43 -9.24 -18.75
C ASP A 4 -5.20 -8.40 -18.41
N VAL A 5 -5.40 -7.37 -17.61
CA VAL A 5 -4.34 -6.52 -17.07
C VAL A 5 -4.52 -6.38 -15.57
N ILE A 6 -3.52 -6.79 -14.78
CA ILE A 6 -3.42 -6.44 -13.36
C ILE A 6 -2.33 -5.37 -13.24
N HIS A 7 -2.75 -4.12 -13.02
CA HIS A 7 -1.89 -2.95 -13.08
C HIS A 7 -1.39 -2.55 -11.69
N LEU A 8 -0.17 -3.02 -11.34
CA LEU A 8 0.54 -2.65 -10.11
C LEU A 8 1.66 -1.62 -10.35
N ALA A 9 2.05 -1.41 -11.61
CA ALA A 9 3.18 -0.54 -11.93
C ALA A 9 2.91 0.92 -11.53
N ALA A 10 3.76 1.47 -10.67
CA ALA A 10 3.67 2.85 -10.21
C ALA A 10 5.00 3.32 -9.60
N GLU A 11 5.25 4.63 -9.68
CA GLU A 11 6.13 5.30 -8.73
C GLU A 11 5.40 5.41 -7.40
N SER A 12 6.05 4.99 -6.28
CA SER A 12 5.36 4.83 -4.99
C SER A 12 6.10 5.41 -3.77
N HIS A 13 7.16 6.17 -3.97
CA HIS A 13 7.91 6.79 -2.88
C HIS A 13 7.46 8.23 -2.65
N VAL A 14 6.75 8.48 -1.53
CA VAL A 14 6.13 9.78 -1.26
C VAL A 14 7.17 10.90 -1.26
N ASP A 15 8.33 10.74 -0.58
CA ASP A 15 9.35 11.80 -0.52
C ASP A 15 9.89 12.15 -1.91
N LYS A 16 10.14 11.15 -2.76
CA LYS A 16 10.51 11.38 -4.17
C LYS A 16 9.41 12.11 -4.95
N SER A 17 8.13 11.89 -4.61
CA SER A 17 7.03 12.61 -5.26
C SER A 17 7.02 14.10 -4.94
N ILE A 18 7.49 14.47 -3.74
CA ILE A 18 7.62 15.87 -3.32
C ILE A 18 8.77 16.55 -4.10
N GLU A 19 9.86 15.83 -4.32
CA GLU A 19 11.03 16.32 -5.06
C GLU A 19 10.78 16.37 -6.59
N SER A 20 10.05 15.40 -7.14
CA SER A 20 9.86 15.20 -8.59
C SER A 20 8.44 14.76 -8.96
N SER A 21 7.46 15.62 -8.74
CA SER A 21 6.04 15.31 -8.98
C SER A 21 5.71 14.95 -10.44
N PHE A 22 6.45 15.50 -11.41
CA PHE A 22 6.24 15.21 -12.84
C PHE A 22 6.46 13.73 -13.20
N GLU A 23 7.46 13.09 -12.61
CA GLU A 23 7.73 11.67 -12.87
C GLU A 23 6.56 10.81 -12.36
N PHE A 24 5.96 11.18 -11.22
CA PHE A 24 4.77 10.52 -10.68
C PHE A 24 3.54 10.73 -11.57
N ALA A 25 3.31 11.93 -12.07
CA ALA A 25 2.24 12.19 -13.02
C ALA A 25 2.45 11.40 -14.33
N LYS A 26 3.67 11.38 -14.86
CA LYS A 26 4.01 10.65 -16.08
C LYS A 26 3.83 9.14 -15.91
N THR A 27 4.38 8.56 -14.86
CA THR A 27 4.31 7.11 -14.64
C THR A 27 2.91 6.68 -14.20
N ASN A 28 2.36 7.31 -13.16
CA ASN A 28 1.12 6.84 -12.56
C ASN A 28 -0.10 7.25 -13.39
N VAL A 29 -0.15 8.49 -13.91
CA VAL A 29 -1.33 8.96 -14.65
C VAL A 29 -1.23 8.61 -16.13
N LEU A 30 -0.20 9.08 -16.84
CA LEU A 30 -0.07 8.84 -18.27
C LEU A 30 0.21 7.36 -18.57
N GLY A 31 0.98 6.66 -17.72
CA GLY A 31 1.19 5.21 -17.84
C GLY A 31 -0.12 4.44 -17.72
N THR A 32 -0.97 4.77 -16.72
CA THR A 32 -2.30 4.16 -16.59
C THR A 32 -3.17 4.46 -17.81
N LEU A 33 -3.20 5.72 -18.28
CA LEU A 33 -3.94 6.09 -19.49
C LEU A 33 -3.48 5.30 -20.72
N SER A 34 -2.16 5.12 -20.89
CA SER A 34 -1.62 4.34 -22.02
C SER A 34 -2.12 2.89 -22.01
N LEU A 35 -2.17 2.26 -20.82
CA LEU A 35 -2.70 0.90 -20.69
C LEU A 35 -4.22 0.84 -20.92
N LEU A 36 -4.97 1.83 -20.42
CA LEU A 36 -6.42 1.93 -20.64
C LEU A 36 -6.75 2.10 -22.13
N GLU A 37 -6.04 2.97 -22.86
CA GLU A 37 -6.21 3.15 -24.30
C GLU A 37 -5.88 1.88 -25.09
N ALA A 38 -4.80 1.19 -24.72
CA ALA A 38 -4.43 -0.09 -25.33
C ALA A 38 -5.52 -1.15 -25.10
N SER A 39 -6.01 -1.30 -23.86
CA SER A 39 -7.07 -2.24 -23.52
C SER A 39 -8.37 -1.92 -24.27
N LYS A 40 -8.78 -0.66 -24.28
CA LYS A 40 -9.97 -0.20 -25.01
C LYS A 40 -9.88 -0.49 -26.52
N SER A 41 -8.70 -0.33 -27.11
CA SER A 41 -8.51 -0.52 -28.56
C SER A 41 -8.42 -1.98 -28.98
N LEU A 42 -8.02 -2.88 -28.06
CA LEU A 42 -7.74 -4.29 -28.39
C LEU A 42 -8.85 -5.24 -27.95
N TRP A 43 -9.65 -4.88 -26.94
CA TRP A 43 -10.67 -5.75 -26.37
C TRP A 43 -12.05 -5.53 -27.00
N ASP A 44 -12.81 -6.62 -27.11
CA ASP A 44 -14.24 -6.55 -27.40
C ASP A 44 -14.98 -6.17 -26.11
N LEU A 45 -15.34 -4.90 -25.99
CA LEU A 45 -16.00 -4.36 -24.81
C LEU A 45 -17.47 -4.84 -24.66
N THR A 46 -18.00 -5.59 -25.63
CA THR A 46 -19.32 -6.25 -25.52
C THR A 46 -19.23 -7.61 -24.85
N SER A 47 -18.04 -8.22 -24.80
CA SER A 47 -17.76 -9.44 -24.04
C SER A 47 -17.37 -9.10 -22.61
N ASN A 48 -17.68 -9.97 -21.66
CA ASN A 48 -17.24 -9.86 -20.27
C ASN A 48 -15.99 -10.75 -20.02
N GLU A 49 -15.22 -11.03 -21.06
CA GLU A 49 -14.08 -11.96 -20.99
C GLU A 49 -12.77 -11.29 -20.57
N ASN A 50 -12.75 -9.95 -20.52
CA ASN A 50 -11.55 -9.18 -20.21
C ASN A 50 -11.72 -8.39 -18.91
N ILE A 51 -10.62 -8.11 -18.21
CA ILE A 51 -10.65 -7.27 -17.02
C ILE A 51 -9.39 -6.38 -16.91
N PHE A 52 -9.59 -5.10 -16.63
CA PHE A 52 -8.54 -4.18 -16.23
C PHE A 52 -8.60 -3.97 -14.73
N TYR A 53 -7.73 -4.64 -13.98
CA TYR A 53 -7.67 -4.51 -12.53
C TYR A 53 -6.57 -3.53 -12.11
N HIS A 54 -6.98 -2.40 -11.54
CA HIS A 54 -6.08 -1.34 -11.07
C HIS A 54 -5.85 -1.45 -9.56
N ILE A 55 -4.57 -1.56 -9.17
CA ILE A 55 -4.16 -1.60 -7.77
C ILE A 55 -3.81 -0.18 -7.33
N SER A 56 -4.56 0.36 -6.36
CA SER A 56 -4.40 1.69 -5.80
C SER A 56 -4.00 1.63 -4.31
N THR A 57 -4.18 2.71 -3.59
CA THR A 57 -3.73 2.92 -2.21
C THR A 57 -4.80 3.63 -1.39
N ASP A 58 -4.81 3.43 -0.09
CA ASP A 58 -5.64 4.17 0.86
C ASP A 58 -5.25 5.65 0.97
N GLU A 59 -4.03 6.01 0.60
CA GLU A 59 -3.56 7.39 0.62
C GLU A 59 -4.38 8.33 -0.28
N VAL A 60 -5.18 7.80 -1.22
CA VAL A 60 -6.09 8.59 -2.04
C VAL A 60 -7.23 9.22 -1.24
N TYR A 61 -7.56 8.65 -0.08
CA TYR A 61 -8.63 9.16 0.78
C TYR A 61 -8.20 10.34 1.66
N GLY A 62 -6.90 10.58 1.81
CA GLY A 62 -6.36 11.64 2.68
C GLY A 62 -6.13 11.16 4.10
N SER A 63 -6.17 12.09 5.07
CA SER A 63 -5.82 11.85 6.47
C SER A 63 -7.04 11.75 7.37
N LEU A 64 -7.06 10.77 8.27
CA LEU A 64 -8.03 10.66 9.34
C LEU A 64 -7.53 11.39 10.63
N GLY A 65 -8.48 11.78 11.48
CA GLY A 65 -8.22 12.09 12.89
C GLY A 65 -8.03 10.81 13.72
N LEU A 66 -8.40 10.89 15.01
CA LEU A 66 -8.23 9.77 15.93
C LEU A 66 -9.21 8.62 15.68
N ASP A 67 -10.37 8.91 15.08
CA ASP A 67 -11.47 7.98 14.91
C ASP A 67 -11.84 7.77 13.44
N GLY A 68 -12.65 6.73 13.19
CA GLY A 68 -13.19 6.40 11.88
C GLY A 68 -12.26 5.54 11.01
N SER A 69 -12.77 5.16 9.85
CA SER A 69 -12.05 4.43 8.80
C SER A 69 -12.60 4.81 7.43
N PHE A 70 -11.76 4.73 6.40
CA PHE A 70 -12.18 4.95 5.03
C PHE A 70 -12.86 3.71 4.47
N ASN A 71 -13.98 3.91 3.81
CA ASN A 71 -14.67 2.90 3.01
C ASN A 71 -14.70 3.31 1.54
N GLU A 72 -15.22 2.46 0.67
CA GLU A 72 -15.23 2.68 -0.79
C GLU A 72 -16.08 3.88 -1.25
N PHE A 73 -16.91 4.45 -0.36
CA PHE A 73 -17.72 5.66 -0.60
C PHE A 73 -17.06 6.93 -0.05
N SER A 74 -15.94 6.80 0.66
CA SER A 74 -15.18 7.93 1.17
C SER A 74 -14.70 8.81 0.02
N LYS A 75 -14.75 10.13 0.21
CA LYS A 75 -14.23 11.09 -0.76
C LYS A 75 -12.72 10.99 -0.83
N TYR A 76 -12.16 11.19 -2.02
CA TYR A 76 -10.73 11.33 -2.21
C TYR A 76 -10.29 12.74 -1.80
N ASP A 77 -9.25 12.83 -0.98
CA ASP A 77 -8.65 14.08 -0.50
C ASP A 77 -7.12 13.91 -0.33
N PRO A 78 -6.40 13.58 -1.43
CA PRO A 78 -4.98 13.23 -1.39
C PRO A 78 -4.10 14.44 -1.01
N ASN A 79 -3.14 14.25 -0.08
CA ASN A 79 -2.29 15.32 0.47
C ASN A 79 -0.84 15.30 -0.06
N SER A 80 -0.46 14.33 -0.89
CA SER A 80 0.88 14.26 -1.50
C SER A 80 0.80 14.17 -3.03
N PRO A 81 1.87 14.55 -3.77
CA PRO A 81 1.89 14.36 -5.22
C PRO A 81 1.74 12.88 -5.63
N TYR A 82 2.28 11.94 -4.84
CA TYR A 82 2.06 10.51 -5.03
C TYR A 82 0.58 10.15 -4.93
N SER A 83 -0.07 10.46 -3.79
CA SER A 83 -1.48 10.13 -3.58
C SER A 83 -2.40 10.82 -4.58
N ALA A 84 -2.09 12.08 -4.96
CA ALA A 84 -2.81 12.80 -6.01
C ALA A 84 -2.67 12.11 -7.38
N SER A 85 -1.48 11.61 -7.72
CA SER A 85 -1.27 10.86 -8.97
C SER A 85 -2.05 9.54 -9.00
N LYS A 86 -2.11 8.81 -7.87
CA LYS A 86 -2.90 7.59 -7.74
C LYS A 86 -4.41 7.87 -7.80
N ALA A 87 -4.88 8.90 -7.09
CA ALA A 87 -6.28 9.33 -7.17
C ALA A 87 -6.68 9.71 -8.61
N SER A 88 -5.80 10.40 -9.33
CA SER A 88 -6.02 10.73 -10.75
C SER A 88 -6.14 9.48 -11.61
N SER A 89 -5.28 8.48 -11.38
CA SER A 89 -5.33 7.19 -12.09
C SER A 89 -6.66 6.46 -11.83
N ASP A 90 -7.08 6.38 -10.57
CA ASP A 90 -8.36 5.78 -10.18
C ASP A 90 -9.55 6.45 -10.88
N HIS A 91 -9.53 7.79 -10.98
CA HIS A 91 -10.57 8.53 -11.69
C HIS A 91 -10.58 8.23 -13.19
N PHE A 92 -9.42 8.09 -13.84
CA PHE A 92 -9.36 7.68 -15.24
C PHE A 92 -9.89 6.26 -15.45
N VAL A 93 -9.53 5.30 -14.58
CA VAL A 93 -10.05 3.93 -14.65
C VAL A 93 -11.58 3.93 -14.56
N ARG A 94 -12.16 4.63 -13.58
CA ARG A 94 -13.61 4.77 -13.44
C ARG A 94 -14.27 5.48 -14.64
N ALA A 95 -13.62 6.51 -15.19
CA ALA A 95 -14.11 7.24 -16.35
C ALA A 95 -14.16 6.34 -17.59
N TYR A 96 -13.13 5.49 -17.81
CA TYR A 96 -13.12 4.54 -18.93
C TYR A 96 -14.22 3.50 -18.82
N HIS A 97 -14.48 3.02 -17.61
CA HIS A 97 -15.64 2.14 -17.36
C HIS A 97 -16.95 2.82 -17.71
N LYS A 98 -17.19 4.01 -17.18
CA LYS A 98 -18.46 4.75 -17.37
C LYS A 98 -18.67 5.23 -18.79
N THR A 99 -17.60 5.66 -19.47
CA THR A 99 -17.68 6.28 -20.79
C THR A 99 -17.67 5.25 -21.92
N TYR A 100 -16.82 4.24 -21.78
CA TYR A 100 -16.56 3.27 -22.86
C TYR A 100 -17.03 1.86 -22.55
N GLY A 101 -17.50 1.59 -21.32
CA GLY A 101 -17.88 0.24 -20.89
C GLY A 101 -16.71 -0.69 -20.63
N LEU A 102 -15.47 -0.15 -20.49
CA LEU A 102 -14.30 -0.99 -20.21
C LEU A 102 -14.52 -1.78 -18.92
N PRO A 103 -14.38 -3.12 -18.92
CA PRO A 103 -14.51 -3.91 -17.71
C PRO A 103 -13.35 -3.62 -16.75
N ILE A 104 -13.64 -3.16 -15.54
CA ILE A 104 -12.62 -2.75 -14.57
C ILE A 104 -12.86 -3.33 -13.18
N LEU A 105 -11.77 -3.43 -12.43
CA LEU A 105 -11.74 -3.56 -10.97
C LEU A 105 -10.75 -2.55 -10.40
N ILE A 106 -11.02 -2.06 -9.20
CA ILE A 106 -10.08 -1.21 -8.44
C ILE A 106 -9.94 -1.78 -7.03
N SER A 107 -8.73 -1.76 -6.46
CA SER A 107 -8.56 -1.96 -5.04
C SER A 107 -7.68 -0.88 -4.42
N ASN A 108 -8.06 -0.44 -3.21
CA ASN A 108 -7.30 0.49 -2.39
C ASN A 108 -6.77 -0.28 -1.18
N CYS A 109 -5.46 -0.45 -1.07
CA CYS A 109 -4.87 -1.23 0.01
C CYS A 109 -4.20 -0.34 1.06
N SER A 110 -4.16 -0.82 2.30
CA SER A 110 -3.36 -0.23 3.37
C SER A 110 -1.86 -0.52 3.20
N ASN A 111 -1.02 -0.04 4.13
CA ASN A 111 0.43 -0.16 4.03
C ASN A 111 0.88 -1.63 4.02
N ASN A 112 1.48 -2.04 2.92
CA ASN A 112 2.00 -3.40 2.78
C ASN A 112 3.34 -3.58 3.50
N TYR A 113 3.59 -4.81 3.99
CA TYR A 113 4.90 -5.22 4.48
C TYR A 113 5.14 -6.71 4.20
N GLY A 114 6.39 -7.12 4.16
CA GLY A 114 6.76 -8.52 3.94
C GLY A 114 8.11 -8.71 3.26
N PRO A 115 8.45 -9.95 2.91
CA PRO A 115 9.58 -10.27 2.04
C PRO A 115 9.55 -9.48 0.72
N HIS A 116 10.73 -9.24 0.15
CA HIS A 116 10.93 -8.55 -1.13
C HIS A 116 10.51 -7.06 -1.19
N GLN A 117 10.01 -6.45 -0.11
CA GLN A 117 9.68 -5.04 -0.11
C GLN A 117 10.94 -4.18 -0.36
N HIS A 118 10.79 -3.10 -1.14
CA HIS A 118 11.91 -2.22 -1.48
C HIS A 118 12.52 -1.58 -0.23
N VAL A 119 13.85 -1.51 -0.19
CA VAL A 119 14.65 -1.13 0.99
C VAL A 119 14.40 0.30 1.49
N GLU A 120 13.85 1.18 0.68
CA GLU A 120 13.51 2.55 1.07
C GLU A 120 12.22 2.69 1.89
N LYS A 121 11.39 1.64 1.94
CA LYS A 121 10.17 1.65 2.74
C LYS A 121 10.48 1.47 4.23
N LEU A 122 9.58 1.95 5.10
CA LEU A 122 9.82 2.07 6.54
C LEU A 122 10.30 0.77 7.20
N ILE A 123 9.56 -0.33 7.05
CA ILE A 123 9.92 -1.62 7.70
C ILE A 123 11.27 -2.16 7.19
N PRO A 124 11.51 -2.27 5.87
CA PRO A 124 12.83 -2.65 5.38
C PRO A 124 13.95 -1.71 5.80
N ASN A 125 13.72 -0.40 5.85
CA ASN A 125 14.69 0.57 6.30
C ASN A 125 15.11 0.32 7.75
N ILE A 126 14.14 0.15 8.66
CA ILE A 126 14.40 -0.20 10.07
C ILE A 126 15.23 -1.49 10.14
N ILE A 127 14.83 -2.57 9.46
CA ILE A 127 15.55 -3.85 9.49
C ILE A 127 16.98 -3.71 8.95
N ASN A 128 17.18 -2.98 7.85
CA ASN A 128 18.51 -2.75 7.28
C ASN A 128 19.39 -1.91 8.20
N SER A 129 18.83 -0.88 8.85
CA SER A 129 19.54 -0.07 9.84
C SER A 129 19.99 -0.92 11.03
N LEU A 130 19.13 -1.79 11.54
CA LEU A 130 19.46 -2.76 12.59
C LEU A 130 20.60 -3.71 12.16
N LEU A 131 20.52 -4.24 10.95
CA LEU A 131 21.53 -5.14 10.39
C LEU A 131 22.90 -4.44 10.19
N LYS A 132 22.91 -3.14 9.87
CA LYS A 132 24.10 -2.33 9.63
C LYS A 132 24.57 -1.60 10.88
N GLN A 133 23.80 -1.61 11.97
CA GLN A 133 24.06 -0.83 13.19
C GLN A 133 24.14 0.68 12.90
N THR A 134 23.24 1.19 12.03
CA THR A 134 23.12 2.61 11.68
C THR A 134 21.84 3.20 12.27
N ASN A 135 21.72 4.53 12.26
CA ASN A 135 20.55 5.22 12.77
C ASN A 135 19.27 4.83 12.02
N ILE A 136 18.17 4.73 12.77
CA ILE A 136 16.82 4.48 12.29
C ILE A 136 16.07 5.82 12.27
N PRO A 137 15.91 6.46 11.10
CA PRO A 137 15.24 7.75 11.02
C PRO A 137 13.73 7.60 11.24
N ILE A 138 13.19 8.35 12.20
CA ILE A 138 11.74 8.45 12.46
C ILE A 138 11.33 9.91 12.22
N TYR A 139 10.40 10.12 11.29
CA TYR A 139 9.87 11.45 10.95
C TYR A 139 9.06 12.05 12.10
N GLY A 140 9.28 13.35 12.36
CA GLY A 140 8.57 14.10 13.39
C GLY A 140 8.73 13.48 14.78
N ASP A 141 7.62 13.24 15.46
CA ASP A 141 7.57 12.54 16.76
C ASP A 141 7.20 11.05 16.64
N GLY A 142 7.06 10.55 15.42
CA GLY A 142 6.72 9.16 15.13
C GLY A 142 5.29 8.74 15.44
N LYS A 143 4.38 9.68 15.75
CA LYS A 143 3.00 9.37 16.13
C LYS A 143 2.03 9.14 14.96
N ASN A 144 2.48 9.31 13.73
CA ASN A 144 1.67 8.96 12.56
C ASN A 144 1.30 7.48 12.60
N ILE A 145 0.02 7.18 12.39
CA ILE A 145 -0.55 5.83 12.50
C ILE A 145 -0.79 5.26 11.11
N ARG A 146 -0.45 3.98 10.94
CA ARG A 146 -0.67 3.23 9.69
C ARG A 146 -1.33 1.90 9.99
N ASP A 147 -2.20 1.47 9.09
CA ASP A 147 -2.73 0.11 9.05
C ASP A 147 -1.79 -0.77 8.22
N TRP A 148 -1.36 -1.91 8.74
CA TRP A 148 -0.32 -2.76 8.13
C TRP A 148 -0.88 -4.08 7.65
N LEU A 149 -0.70 -4.33 6.35
CA LEU A 149 -1.16 -5.51 5.63
C LEU A 149 0.01 -6.39 5.20
N TYR A 150 0.00 -7.66 5.58
CA TYR A 150 1.03 -8.60 5.14
C TYR A 150 0.88 -8.90 3.64
N VAL A 151 2.00 -8.96 2.93
CA VAL A 151 2.01 -9.03 1.46
C VAL A 151 1.28 -10.25 0.90
N ASP A 152 1.38 -11.42 1.54
CA ASP A 152 0.69 -12.63 1.07
C ASP A 152 -0.83 -12.50 1.25
N ASP A 153 -1.29 -11.90 2.35
CA ASP A 153 -2.72 -11.61 2.53
C ASP A 153 -3.23 -10.63 1.45
N HIS A 154 -2.40 -9.66 1.04
CA HIS A 154 -2.74 -8.76 -0.07
C HIS A 154 -2.79 -9.51 -1.41
N CYS A 155 -1.83 -10.41 -1.68
CA CYS A 155 -1.86 -11.25 -2.89
C CYS A 155 -3.12 -12.14 -2.94
N ASP A 156 -3.49 -12.76 -1.81
CA ASP A 156 -4.74 -13.53 -1.68
C ASP A 156 -5.97 -12.67 -2.02
N ALA A 157 -5.99 -11.40 -1.53
CA ALA A 157 -7.08 -10.47 -1.85
C ALA A 157 -7.12 -10.10 -3.34
N ILE A 158 -5.97 -9.80 -3.94
CA ILE A 158 -5.87 -9.47 -5.37
C ILE A 158 -6.37 -10.64 -6.22
N GLU A 159 -5.91 -11.85 -5.95
CA GLU A 159 -6.35 -13.05 -6.67
C GLU A 159 -7.86 -13.26 -6.53
N LEU A 160 -8.39 -13.11 -5.32
CA LEU A 160 -9.81 -13.29 -5.07
C LEU A 160 -10.67 -12.23 -5.77
N ILE A 161 -10.26 -10.94 -5.71
CA ILE A 161 -10.96 -9.84 -6.40
C ILE A 161 -10.89 -10.05 -7.91
N PHE A 162 -9.74 -10.42 -8.45
CA PHE A 162 -9.58 -10.69 -9.89
C PHE A 162 -10.54 -11.78 -10.37
N ASN A 163 -10.66 -12.87 -9.61
CA ASN A 163 -11.49 -14.03 -10.00
C ASN A 163 -12.99 -13.86 -9.71
N LYS A 164 -13.37 -13.05 -8.71
CA LYS A 164 -14.75 -13.00 -8.19
C LYS A 164 -15.30 -11.60 -7.98
N GLY A 165 -14.50 -10.56 -8.16
CA GLY A 165 -14.91 -9.17 -8.03
C GLY A 165 -15.95 -8.81 -9.08
N LYS A 166 -16.86 -7.92 -8.72
CA LYS A 166 -17.90 -7.44 -9.64
C LYS A 166 -17.33 -6.34 -10.52
N ASN A 167 -17.54 -6.46 -11.82
CA ASN A 167 -17.12 -5.44 -12.80
C ASN A 167 -17.63 -4.04 -12.41
N GLY A 168 -16.74 -3.06 -12.48
CA GLY A 168 -17.00 -1.66 -12.13
C GLY A 168 -16.81 -1.33 -10.65
N GLU A 169 -16.56 -2.33 -9.78
CA GLU A 169 -16.49 -2.13 -8.34
C GLU A 169 -15.07 -1.80 -7.83
N THR A 170 -15.07 -1.11 -6.70
CA THR A 170 -13.86 -0.86 -5.89
C THR A 170 -13.94 -1.69 -4.61
N TYR A 171 -12.80 -2.23 -4.16
CA TYR A 171 -12.65 -2.98 -2.92
C TYR A 171 -11.52 -2.42 -2.08
N ASN A 172 -11.78 -2.12 -0.82
CA ASN A 172 -10.77 -1.76 0.15
C ASN A 172 -10.15 -3.02 0.78
N ILE A 173 -8.82 -3.00 0.94
CA ILE A 173 -8.05 -4.13 1.49
C ILE A 173 -7.22 -3.62 2.67
N GLY A 174 -7.68 -3.88 3.90
CA GLY A 174 -7.04 -3.43 5.14
C GLY A 174 -6.38 -4.56 5.90
N GLY A 175 -5.30 -4.24 6.61
CA GLY A 175 -4.58 -5.19 7.46
C GLY A 175 -5.20 -5.41 8.82
N ASN A 176 -6.11 -4.52 9.24
CA ASN A 176 -6.71 -4.51 10.57
C ASN A 176 -5.69 -4.44 11.71
N TYR A 177 -4.56 -3.77 11.46
CA TYR A 177 -3.50 -3.60 12.45
C TYR A 177 -2.92 -2.19 12.38
N GLU A 178 -3.52 -1.30 13.17
CA GLU A 178 -3.09 0.09 13.28
C GLU A 178 -2.04 0.24 14.38
N ILE A 179 -0.93 0.92 14.05
CA ILE A 179 0.15 1.19 14.99
C ILE A 179 0.88 2.47 14.59
N SER A 180 1.37 3.23 15.58
CA SER A 180 2.22 4.39 15.31
C SER A 180 3.60 3.98 14.76
N ASN A 181 4.23 4.87 13.99
CA ASN A 181 5.56 4.59 13.43
C ASN A 181 6.60 4.32 14.52
N ILE A 182 6.52 5.03 15.66
CA ILE A 182 7.47 4.79 16.76
C ILE A 182 7.21 3.47 17.46
N ASP A 183 5.95 3.08 17.67
CA ASP A 183 5.63 1.78 18.30
C ASP A 183 5.93 0.63 17.35
N LEU A 184 5.75 0.83 16.04
CA LEU A 184 6.19 -0.10 15.00
C LEU A 184 7.69 -0.34 15.08
N ALA A 185 8.50 0.74 15.11
CA ALA A 185 9.95 0.65 15.20
C ALA A 185 10.37 -0.11 16.47
N ASN A 186 9.80 0.22 17.62
CA ASN A 186 10.07 -0.47 18.88
C ASN A 186 9.70 -1.97 18.82
N SER A 187 8.58 -2.31 18.18
CA SER A 187 8.14 -3.70 17.99
C SER A 187 9.11 -4.48 17.11
N ILE A 188 9.57 -3.88 16.00
CA ILE A 188 10.56 -4.51 15.10
C ILE A 188 11.88 -4.70 15.82
N ILE A 189 12.38 -3.68 16.55
CA ILE A 189 13.63 -3.75 17.32
C ILE A 189 13.55 -4.90 18.34
N LYS A 190 12.47 -4.97 19.10
CA LYS A 190 12.27 -6.04 20.08
C LYS A 190 12.36 -7.42 19.43
N ILE A 191 11.65 -7.63 18.33
CA ILE A 191 11.65 -8.92 17.63
C ILE A 191 13.01 -9.22 17.01
N PHE A 192 13.69 -8.21 16.45
CA PHE A 192 15.04 -8.35 15.90
C PHE A 192 16.07 -8.75 16.97
N ASP A 193 16.05 -8.06 18.14
CA ASP A 193 16.92 -8.37 19.25
C ASP A 193 16.69 -9.81 19.77
N GLU A 194 15.43 -10.26 19.87
CA GLU A 194 15.09 -11.64 20.20
C GLU A 194 15.69 -12.64 19.19
N ILE A 195 15.56 -12.38 17.89
CA ILE A 195 16.11 -13.27 16.83
C ILE A 195 17.64 -13.29 16.87
N LYS A 196 18.30 -12.16 17.19
CA LYS A 196 19.76 -12.07 17.28
C LYS A 196 20.33 -12.45 18.63
N LEU A 197 19.49 -12.87 19.57
CA LEU A 197 19.85 -13.18 20.96
C LEU A 197 20.52 -12.00 21.70
N ASN A 198 20.15 -10.79 21.33
CA ASN A 198 20.55 -9.57 22.02
C ASN A 198 19.67 -9.36 23.27
N THR A 199 20.11 -8.50 24.19
CA THR A 199 19.22 -7.99 25.24
C THR A 199 18.10 -7.19 24.57
N SER A 200 16.84 -7.52 24.88
CA SER A 200 15.67 -6.89 24.26
C SER A 200 15.69 -5.37 24.42
N GLY A 201 15.49 -4.67 23.32
CA GLY A 201 15.48 -3.20 23.27
C GLY A 201 16.86 -2.53 23.28
N THR A 202 17.95 -3.29 23.24
CA THR A 202 19.33 -2.71 23.19
C THR A 202 19.50 -1.83 21.95
N SER A 203 18.82 -2.17 20.85
CA SER A 203 18.92 -1.43 19.58
C SER A 203 18.06 -0.16 19.53
N ASN A 204 17.25 0.13 20.57
CA ASN A 204 16.44 1.37 20.63
C ASN A 204 17.28 2.64 20.56
N LYS A 205 18.54 2.59 21.01
CA LYS A 205 19.49 3.71 20.89
C LYS A 205 19.79 4.14 19.46
N LEU A 206 19.43 3.31 18.47
CA LEU A 206 19.60 3.64 17.05
C LEU A 206 18.45 4.51 16.52
N ILE A 207 17.35 4.69 17.26
CA ILE A 207 16.26 5.57 16.84
C ILE A 207 16.73 7.02 16.85
N GLU A 208 16.55 7.70 15.73
CA GLU A 208 16.85 9.11 15.56
C GLU A 208 15.62 9.83 15.00
N PHE A 209 15.11 10.82 15.73
CA PHE A 209 14.01 11.65 15.24
C PHE A 209 14.55 12.69 14.26
N VAL A 210 13.95 12.74 13.07
CA VAL A 210 14.32 13.66 12.01
C VAL A 210 13.17 14.61 11.69
N SER A 211 13.45 15.70 10.94
CA SER A 211 12.41 16.65 10.51
C SER A 211 11.28 15.92 9.80
N ASP A 212 10.06 16.30 10.10
CA ASP A 212 8.90 15.72 9.45
C ASP A 212 8.79 16.14 7.99
N ARG A 213 8.18 15.30 7.16
CA ARG A 213 7.98 15.60 5.74
C ARG A 213 6.75 16.48 5.53
N PRO A 214 6.75 17.37 4.52
CA PRO A 214 5.54 18.13 4.16
C PRO A 214 4.37 17.21 3.78
N GLY A 215 3.16 17.58 4.20
CA GLY A 215 1.94 16.82 3.86
C GLY A 215 1.90 15.41 4.46
N HIS A 216 2.52 15.20 5.61
CA HIS A 216 2.54 13.90 6.27
C HIS A 216 1.20 13.63 6.94
N ASP A 217 0.40 12.78 6.35
CA ASP A 217 -0.90 12.37 6.88
C ASP A 217 -0.76 11.74 8.27
N PHE A 218 -1.67 12.13 9.17
CA PHE A 218 -1.61 11.67 10.56
C PHE A 218 -1.99 10.20 10.69
N ARG A 219 -3.12 9.76 10.10
CA ARG A 219 -3.61 8.40 10.27
C ARG A 219 -4.30 7.88 9.02
N TYR A 220 -4.04 6.62 8.71
CA TYR A 220 -4.79 5.81 7.76
C TYR A 220 -5.42 4.62 8.48
N ALA A 221 -6.69 4.37 8.20
CA ALA A 221 -7.41 3.17 8.60
C ALA A 221 -8.44 2.81 7.53
N ILE A 222 -8.51 1.53 7.17
CA ILE A 222 -9.38 1.04 6.11
C ILE A 222 -10.46 0.11 6.66
N ASP A 223 -11.69 0.36 6.25
CA ASP A 223 -12.81 -0.57 6.40
C ASP A 223 -12.81 -1.53 5.21
N PHE A 224 -12.51 -2.81 5.46
CA PHE A 224 -12.55 -3.90 4.48
C PHE A 224 -13.83 -4.73 4.57
N SER A 225 -14.90 -4.22 5.19
CA SER A 225 -16.16 -4.94 5.39
C SER A 225 -16.80 -5.40 4.09
N LYS A 226 -16.64 -4.63 3.00
CA LYS A 226 -17.19 -4.97 1.68
C LYS A 226 -16.56 -6.23 1.10
N ILE A 227 -15.24 -6.29 1.00
CA ILE A 227 -14.55 -7.49 0.49
C ILE A 227 -14.83 -8.71 1.38
N LYS A 228 -14.89 -8.52 2.70
CA LYS A 228 -15.25 -9.59 3.64
C LYS A 228 -16.65 -10.11 3.40
N LYS A 229 -17.63 -9.22 3.25
CA LYS A 229 -19.04 -9.58 3.05
C LYS A 229 -19.28 -10.20 1.67
N GLU A 230 -18.70 -9.63 0.62
CA GLU A 230 -19.01 -10.04 -0.76
C GLU A 230 -18.16 -11.22 -1.23
N LEU A 231 -16.89 -11.27 -0.82
CA LEU A 231 -15.92 -12.26 -1.31
C LEU A 231 -15.41 -13.21 -0.22
N GLY A 232 -15.72 -12.95 1.06
CA GLY A 232 -15.29 -13.80 2.18
C GLY A 232 -13.82 -13.62 2.60
N TRP A 233 -13.14 -12.57 2.12
CA TRP A 233 -11.74 -12.32 2.47
C TRP A 233 -11.60 -11.55 3.78
N ALA A 234 -10.58 -11.88 4.55
CA ALA A 234 -10.06 -11.09 5.67
C ALA A 234 -8.58 -11.39 5.85
N PRO A 235 -7.78 -10.45 6.39
CA PRO A 235 -6.37 -10.70 6.67
C PRO A 235 -6.22 -11.86 7.67
N LYS A 236 -5.27 -12.76 7.43
CA LYS A 236 -5.06 -13.99 8.22
C LYS A 236 -3.76 -13.95 9.00
N THR A 237 -2.78 -13.17 8.53
CA THR A 237 -1.44 -13.16 9.09
C THR A 237 -1.38 -12.28 10.33
N ASN A 238 -1.07 -12.88 11.49
CA ASN A 238 -0.78 -12.11 12.69
C ASN A 238 0.46 -11.24 12.49
N PHE A 239 0.39 -9.96 12.90
CA PHE A 239 1.47 -8.99 12.70
C PHE A 239 2.83 -9.48 13.22
N ASN A 240 2.89 -10.01 14.45
CA ASN A 240 4.16 -10.50 15.00
C ASN A 240 4.76 -11.66 14.19
N LYS A 241 3.91 -12.56 13.66
CA LYS A 241 4.33 -13.62 12.77
C LYS A 241 4.90 -13.05 11.47
N GLY A 242 4.16 -12.17 10.80
CA GLY A 242 4.58 -11.56 9.55
C GLY A 242 5.88 -10.75 9.66
N ILE A 243 6.06 -10.00 10.77
CA ILE A 243 7.31 -9.26 11.05
C ILE A 243 8.49 -10.23 11.27
N ARG A 244 8.31 -11.33 12.00
CA ARG A 244 9.37 -12.34 12.16
C ARG A 244 9.78 -12.95 10.82
N GLU A 245 8.83 -13.31 9.98
CA GLU A 245 9.09 -13.83 8.64
C GLU A 245 9.83 -12.80 7.78
N THR A 246 9.40 -11.54 7.84
CA THR A 246 10.05 -10.42 7.14
C THR A 246 11.49 -10.23 7.59
N ILE A 247 11.75 -10.14 8.90
CA ILE A 247 13.10 -9.98 9.46
C ILE A 247 13.99 -11.16 9.04
N ASN A 248 13.52 -12.40 9.19
CA ASN A 248 14.27 -13.60 8.81
C ASN A 248 14.64 -13.58 7.33
N TRP A 249 13.74 -13.15 6.47
CA TRP A 249 14.01 -13.03 5.05
C TRP A 249 15.16 -12.02 4.77
N TYR A 250 15.13 -10.82 5.38
CA TYR A 250 16.20 -9.85 5.20
C TYR A 250 17.54 -10.32 5.79
N ILE A 251 17.52 -11.08 6.89
CA ILE A 251 18.73 -11.70 7.47
C ILE A 251 19.33 -12.73 6.50
N SER A 252 18.49 -13.56 5.85
CA SER A 252 18.93 -14.63 4.95
C SER A 252 19.52 -14.14 3.62
N LYS A 253 19.28 -12.87 3.26
CA LYS A 253 19.78 -12.25 2.01
C LYS A 253 21.13 -11.56 2.16
N LYS A 254 21.68 -11.49 3.39
CA LYS A 254 23.04 -11.04 3.68
C LYS A 254 24.02 -12.21 3.69
#